data_bf8acf03ce88286afa0601e5d6550db3
#
_entry.id   bf8acf03ce88286afa0601e5d6550db3
#
_cell.length_a   1.000
_cell.length_b   1.000
_cell.length_c   1.000
_cell.angle_alpha   90.00
_cell.angle_beta   90.00
_cell.angle_gamma   90.00
#
_symmetry.space_group_name_H-M   'P 1'
#
loop_
_entity.id
_entity.type
_entity.pdbx_description
1 polymer ?
#
loop_
_entity_poly.entity_id
_entity_poly.type
_entity_poly.pdbx_seq_one_letter_code
_entity_poly.pdbx_strand_id
1 'polypeptide(L)'
;MKKILILGVNGFIGHHLSRRIIDTTDWEVFGMDMQNERVSTLLDHKRFHFFEGDITINKEWIEYHIRKCDTVLPLVAIATPATYVKEPLRVFELDFEANLPIVRHAVKYGK
;
A
#
# COMPACT_ATOMS: atom_id res chain seq x y z
N MET A 1 -14.28 2.30 -14.36
CA MET A 1 -13.02 1.59 -14.03
C MET A 1 -12.74 1.74 -12.55
N LYS A 2 -12.58 0.61 -11.86
CA LYS A 2 -12.27 0.63 -10.44
C LYS A 2 -10.80 1.00 -10.21
N LYS A 3 -10.56 1.79 -9.16
CA LYS A 3 -9.21 2.19 -8.75
C LYS A 3 -8.94 1.63 -7.37
N ILE A 4 -7.78 0.99 -7.22
CA ILE A 4 -7.37 0.40 -5.94
C ILE A 4 -6.02 0.99 -5.51
N LEU A 5 -5.93 1.36 -4.24
CA LEU A 5 -4.70 1.85 -3.63
C LEU A 5 -4.10 0.73 -2.79
N ILE A 6 -2.85 0.37 -3.06
CA ILE A 6 -2.14 -0.65 -2.30
C ILE A 6 -0.90 -0.01 -1.67
N LEU A 7 -0.91 0.09 -0.35
CA LEU A 7 0.22 0.58 0.43
C LEU A 7 1.03 -0.63 0.87
N GLY A 8 2.31 -0.68 0.51
CA GLY A 8 3.13 -1.87 0.63
C GLY A 8 3.04 -2.75 -0.62
N VAL A 9 2.90 -2.13 -1.77
CA VAL A 9 2.65 -2.80 -3.05
C VAL A 9 3.79 -3.72 -3.48
N ASN A 10 5.02 -3.46 -3.04
CA ASN A 10 6.18 -4.29 -3.36
C ASN A 10 6.36 -5.46 -2.40
N GLY A 11 5.49 -5.61 -1.41
CA GLY A 11 5.53 -6.74 -0.49
C GLY A 11 5.07 -8.03 -1.16
N PHE A 12 5.13 -9.15 -0.41
CA PHE A 12 4.77 -10.46 -0.95
C PHE A 12 3.32 -10.48 -1.45
N ILE A 13 2.38 -10.06 -0.60
CA ILE A 13 0.97 -10.03 -1.00
C ILE A 13 0.74 -8.96 -2.06
N GLY A 14 1.30 -7.76 -1.84
CA GLY A 14 1.06 -6.62 -2.72
C GLY A 14 1.45 -6.86 -4.17
N HIS A 15 2.63 -7.43 -4.40
CA HIS A 15 3.09 -7.63 -5.79
C HIS A 15 2.32 -8.75 -6.50
N HIS A 16 1.97 -9.82 -5.79
CA HIS A 16 1.15 -10.89 -6.38
C HIS A 16 -0.26 -10.40 -6.70
N LEU A 17 -0.86 -9.65 -5.78
CA LEU A 17 -2.19 -9.10 -5.98
C LEU A 17 -2.22 -8.10 -7.14
N SER A 18 -1.22 -7.21 -7.21
CA SER A 18 -1.12 -6.23 -8.29
C SER A 18 -1.04 -6.91 -9.64
N ARG A 19 -0.21 -7.94 -9.77
CA ARG A 19 -0.10 -8.70 -11.02
C ARG A 19 -1.44 -9.35 -11.38
N ARG A 20 -2.11 -9.95 -10.40
CA ARG A 20 -3.39 -10.60 -10.64
C ARG A 20 -4.44 -9.59 -11.13
N ILE A 21 -4.50 -8.43 -10.50
CA ILE A 21 -5.44 -7.37 -10.90
C ILE A 21 -5.16 -6.90 -12.32
N ILE A 22 -3.91 -6.63 -12.65
CA ILE A 22 -3.53 -6.16 -13.98
C ILE A 22 -3.84 -7.22 -15.05
N ASP A 23 -3.59 -8.49 -14.75
CA ASP A 23 -3.75 -9.56 -15.73
C ASP A 23 -5.22 -9.97 -15.93
N THR A 24 -6.09 -9.79 -14.94
CA THR A 24 -7.44 -10.34 -14.99
C THR A 24 -8.56 -9.31 -14.94
N THR A 25 -8.25 -8.03 -14.75
CA THR A 25 -9.26 -6.96 -14.67
C THR A 25 -8.84 -5.76 -15.50
N ASP A 26 -9.76 -4.80 -15.66
CA ASP A 26 -9.46 -3.50 -16.25
C ASP A 26 -9.19 -2.43 -15.19
N TRP A 27 -8.98 -2.84 -13.94
CA TRP A 27 -8.81 -1.91 -12.82
C TRP A 27 -7.47 -1.20 -12.91
N GLU A 28 -7.43 -0.03 -12.29
CA GLU A 28 -6.22 0.79 -12.17
C GLU A 28 -5.65 0.61 -10.76
N VAL A 29 -4.34 0.35 -10.66
CA VAL A 29 -3.65 0.14 -9.39
C VAL A 29 -2.74 1.31 -9.10
N PHE A 30 -2.90 1.90 -7.93
CA PHE A 30 -1.99 2.91 -7.39
C PHE A 30 -1.26 2.27 -6.23
N GLY A 31 0.06 2.25 -6.29
CA GLY A 31 0.87 1.57 -5.29
C GLY A 31 1.98 2.45 -4.73
N MET A 32 2.21 2.32 -3.43
CA MET A 32 3.34 2.97 -2.76
C MET A 32 4.17 1.92 -2.04
N ASP A 33 5.48 2.04 -2.16
CA ASP A 33 6.43 1.30 -1.35
C ASP A 33 7.77 2.02 -1.36
N MET A 34 8.67 1.62 -0.48
CA MET A 34 10.02 2.18 -0.44
C MET A 34 10.94 1.57 -1.50
N GLN A 35 10.58 0.40 -2.03
CA GLN A 35 11.34 -0.31 -3.07
C GLN A 35 10.38 -0.85 -4.12
N ASN A 36 10.90 -1.30 -5.26
CA ASN A 36 10.07 -1.69 -6.40
C ASN A 36 10.54 -2.93 -7.15
N GLU A 37 11.50 -3.70 -6.62
CA GLU A 37 12.09 -4.82 -7.36
C GLU A 37 11.09 -5.92 -7.66
N ARG A 38 10.10 -6.15 -6.79
CA ARG A 38 9.09 -7.20 -7.02
C ARG A 38 8.01 -6.79 -8.01
N VAL A 39 7.76 -5.48 -8.14
CA VAL A 39 6.78 -4.96 -9.10
C VAL A 39 7.45 -4.44 -10.38
N SER A 40 8.73 -4.74 -10.59
CA SER A 40 9.51 -4.20 -11.71
C SER A 40 8.87 -4.46 -13.08
N THR A 41 8.23 -5.61 -13.27
CA THR A 41 7.58 -5.96 -14.54
C THR A 41 6.29 -5.19 -14.78
N LEU A 42 5.76 -4.50 -13.77
CA LEU A 42 4.51 -3.74 -13.87
C LEU A 42 4.75 -2.24 -14.01
N LEU A 43 5.98 -1.75 -13.79
CA LEU A 43 6.27 -0.32 -13.74
C LEU A 43 5.90 0.42 -15.02
N ASP A 44 6.01 -0.23 -16.18
CA ASP A 44 5.70 0.37 -17.47
C ASP A 44 4.25 0.16 -17.91
N HIS A 45 3.46 -0.56 -17.13
CA HIS A 45 2.07 -0.82 -17.48
C HIS A 45 1.22 0.43 -17.24
N LYS A 46 0.39 0.79 -18.24
CA LYS A 46 -0.40 2.03 -18.21
C LYS A 46 -1.42 2.10 -17.08
N ARG A 47 -1.85 0.97 -16.52
CA ARG A 47 -2.82 0.92 -15.43
C ARG A 47 -2.17 0.68 -14.07
N PHE A 48 -0.85 0.63 -14.01
CA PHE A 48 -0.11 0.49 -12.76
C PHE A 48 0.69 1.78 -12.50
N HIS A 49 0.43 2.43 -11.35
CA HIS A 49 1.07 3.69 -10.99
C HIS A 49 1.83 3.50 -9.69
N PHE A 50 3.15 3.55 -9.77
CA PHE A 50 4.01 3.36 -8.60
C PHE A 50 4.53 4.69 -8.09
N PHE A 51 4.52 4.86 -6.78
CA PHE A 51 5.12 6.00 -6.09
C PHE A 51 6.08 5.47 -5.02
N GLU A 52 7.34 5.89 -5.10
CA GLU A 52 8.32 5.54 -4.07
C GLU A 52 8.08 6.43 -2.86
N GLY A 53 7.75 5.82 -1.72
CA GLY A 53 7.42 6.60 -0.54
C GLY A 53 7.30 5.75 0.72
N ASP A 54 7.02 6.44 1.82
CA ASP A 54 6.93 5.88 3.16
C ASP A 54 5.62 6.34 3.79
N ILE A 55 4.83 5.42 4.35
CA ILE A 55 3.53 5.77 4.95
C ILE A 55 3.64 6.73 6.12
N THR A 56 4.80 6.80 6.77
CA THR A 56 5.04 7.71 7.89
C THR A 56 5.39 9.12 7.45
N ILE A 57 5.73 9.31 6.18
CA ILE A 57 6.19 10.59 5.62
C ILE A 57 5.20 11.16 4.61
N ASN A 58 4.78 10.36 3.64
CA ASN A 58 4.00 10.82 2.49
C ASN A 58 2.49 10.85 2.78
N LYS A 59 2.09 11.49 3.85
CA LYS A 59 0.71 11.48 4.36
C LYS A 59 -0.28 12.18 3.43
N GLU A 60 0.14 13.27 2.80
CA GLU A 60 -0.74 14.00 1.87
C GLU A 60 -1.02 13.20 0.60
N TRP A 61 0.00 12.53 0.07
CA TRP A 61 -0.16 11.66 -1.09
C TRP A 61 -1.14 10.54 -0.78
N ILE A 62 -1.02 9.95 0.42
CA ILE A 62 -1.88 8.86 0.86
C ILE A 62 -3.33 9.34 0.98
N GLU A 63 -3.56 10.44 1.65
CA GLU A 63 -4.93 10.96 1.80
C GLU A 63 -5.56 11.28 0.46
N TYR A 64 -4.83 11.91 -0.45
CA TYR A 64 -5.30 12.22 -1.79
C TYR A 64 -5.75 10.95 -2.53
N HIS A 65 -4.93 9.88 -2.46
CA HIS A 65 -5.23 8.64 -3.17
C HIS A 65 -6.33 7.83 -2.51
N ILE A 66 -6.46 7.88 -1.19
CA ILE A 66 -7.60 7.26 -0.52
C ILE A 66 -8.90 7.89 -1.00
N ARG A 67 -8.92 9.21 -1.10
CA ARG A 67 -10.09 9.93 -1.60
C ARG A 67 -10.41 9.58 -3.06
N LYS A 68 -9.37 9.45 -3.88
CA LYS A 68 -9.49 9.18 -5.32
C LYS A 68 -9.87 7.74 -5.63
N CYS A 69 -9.35 6.78 -4.89
CA CYS A 69 -9.53 5.35 -5.15
C CYS A 69 -10.81 4.81 -4.54
N ASP A 70 -11.28 3.69 -5.07
CA ASP A 70 -12.51 3.03 -4.58
C ASP A 70 -12.23 2.14 -3.38
N THR A 71 -11.02 1.57 -3.30
CA THR A 71 -10.62 0.62 -2.26
C THR A 71 -9.19 0.92 -1.85
N VAL A 72 -8.90 0.75 -0.56
CA VAL A 72 -7.54 0.88 -0.04
C VAL A 72 -7.14 -0.39 0.71
N LEU A 73 -5.90 -0.87 0.44
CA LEU A 73 -5.31 -2.02 1.12
C LEU A 73 -4.02 -1.57 1.81
N PRO A 74 -4.05 -1.36 3.13
CA PRO A 74 -2.86 -0.99 3.89
C PRO A 74 -2.08 -2.25 4.29
N LEU A 75 -1.12 -2.64 3.46
CA LEU A 75 -0.35 -3.87 3.64
C LEU A 75 1.05 -3.63 4.23
N VAL A 76 1.38 -2.40 4.62
CA VAL A 76 2.67 -2.10 5.23
C VAL A 76 2.68 -2.61 6.67
N ALA A 77 3.57 -3.53 6.96
CA ALA A 77 3.70 -4.11 8.29
C ALA A 77 5.02 -4.83 8.45
N ILE A 78 5.47 -4.97 9.70
CA ILE A 78 6.56 -5.88 10.05
C ILE A 78 5.91 -7.22 10.38
N ALA A 79 6.28 -8.25 9.65
CA ALA A 79 5.69 -9.59 9.79
C ALA A 79 6.75 -10.66 10.11
N THR A 80 7.90 -10.26 10.68
CA THR A 80 8.98 -11.16 11.03
C THR A 80 8.94 -11.43 12.54
N PRO A 81 8.69 -12.69 12.98
CA PRO A 81 8.55 -13.01 14.41
C PRO A 81 9.74 -12.58 15.26
N ALA A 82 10.97 -12.69 14.74
CA ALA A 82 12.17 -12.26 15.47
C ALA A 82 12.10 -10.76 15.82
N THR A 83 11.57 -9.94 14.93
CA THR A 83 11.44 -8.50 15.15
C THR A 83 10.39 -8.19 16.21
N TYR A 84 9.34 -9.01 16.33
CA TYR A 84 8.33 -8.86 17.37
C TYR A 84 8.92 -8.92 18.77
N VAL A 85 9.94 -9.76 18.95
CA VAL A 85 10.61 -9.94 20.23
C VAL A 85 11.66 -8.87 20.46
N LYS A 86 12.46 -8.56 19.43
CA LYS A 86 13.61 -7.65 19.56
C LYS A 86 13.22 -6.18 19.58
N GLU A 87 12.19 -5.81 18.82
CA GLU A 87 11.79 -4.42 18.65
C GLU A 87 10.26 -4.28 18.75
N PRO A 88 9.67 -4.63 19.91
CA PRO A 88 8.19 -4.65 20.02
C PRO A 88 7.56 -3.27 19.85
N LEU A 89 8.23 -2.22 20.32
CA LEU A 89 7.69 -0.86 20.16
C LEU A 89 7.66 -0.44 18.71
N ARG A 90 8.72 -0.73 17.96
CA ARG A 90 8.79 -0.41 16.52
C ARG A 90 7.70 -1.15 15.74
N VAL A 91 7.45 -2.42 16.10
CA VAL A 91 6.39 -3.19 15.47
C VAL A 91 5.03 -2.54 15.74
N PHE A 92 4.76 -2.16 16.99
CA PHE A 92 3.51 -1.49 17.35
C PHE A 92 3.35 -0.16 16.61
N GLU A 93 4.41 0.64 16.58
CA GLU A 93 4.38 1.95 15.91
C GLU A 93 4.10 1.80 14.41
N LEU A 94 4.72 0.85 13.73
CA LEU A 94 4.51 0.67 12.31
C LEU A 94 3.20 -0.06 12.01
N ASP A 95 2.96 -1.18 12.68
CA ASP A 95 1.83 -2.05 12.33
C ASP A 95 0.50 -1.48 12.80
N PHE A 96 0.50 -0.67 13.85
CA PHE A 96 -0.74 -0.08 14.37
C PHE A 96 -0.75 1.45 14.18
N GLU A 97 0.14 2.17 14.85
CA GLU A 97 0.06 3.63 14.90
C GLU A 97 0.20 4.28 13.52
N ALA A 98 1.14 3.82 12.70
CA ALA A 98 1.37 4.39 11.37
C ALA A 98 0.23 4.08 10.39
N ASN A 99 -0.48 2.97 10.60
CA ASN A 99 -1.62 2.59 9.78
C ASN A 99 -2.93 3.22 10.24
N LEU A 100 -3.02 3.67 11.48
CA LEU A 100 -4.25 4.23 12.03
C LEU A 100 -4.77 5.45 11.23
N PRO A 101 -3.93 6.43 10.84
CA PRO A 101 -4.40 7.53 10.01
C PRO A 101 -4.99 7.09 8.68
N ILE A 102 -4.48 5.99 8.09
CA ILE A 102 -5.00 5.45 6.84
C ILE A 102 -6.43 4.96 7.04
N VAL A 103 -6.69 4.23 8.13
CA VAL A 103 -8.04 3.77 8.48
C VAL A 103 -8.97 4.95 8.72
N ARG A 104 -8.50 5.99 9.41
CA ARG A 104 -9.29 7.20 9.66
C ARG A 104 -9.67 7.91 8.37
N HIS A 105 -8.73 8.01 7.42
CA HIS A 105 -9.03 8.59 6.10
C HIS A 105 -10.02 7.73 5.33
N ALA A 106 -9.89 6.40 5.39
CA ALA A 106 -10.84 5.50 4.73
C ALA A 106 -12.25 5.71 5.26
N VAL A 107 -12.42 5.85 6.58
CA VAL A 107 -13.71 6.14 7.18
C VAL A 107 -14.22 7.51 6.72
N LYS A 108 -13.36 8.53 6.75
CA LYS A 108 -13.73 9.90 6.35
C LYS A 108 -14.27 9.97 4.93
N TYR A 109 -13.69 9.21 4.02
CA TYR A 109 -14.05 9.25 2.60
C TYR A 109 -14.96 8.09 2.17
N GLY A 110 -15.47 7.30 3.11
CA GLY A 110 -16.43 6.25 2.83
C GLY A 110 -15.87 5.07 2.05
N LYS A 111 -14.63 4.71 2.33
CA LYS A 111 -13.96 3.59 1.61
C LYS A 111 -13.95 2.30 2.40
#